data_5f741e0285f726bcf9ac1f2c4f123340
#
_entry.id   5f741e0285f726bcf9ac1f2c4f123340
#
_cell.length_a   1.000
_cell.length_b   1.000
_cell.length_c   1.000
_cell.angle_alpha   90.00
_cell.angle_beta   90.00
_cell.angle_gamma   90.00
#
_symmetry.space_group_name_H-M   'P 1'
#
loop_
_entity.id
_entity.type
_entity.pdbx_description
1 polymer ?
#
loop_
_entity_poly.entity_id
_entity_poly.type
_entity_poly.pdbx_seq_one_letter_code
_entity_poly.pdbx_strand_id
1 'polypeptide(L)'
;WNGLESIRKLEVFAAPLMIAASVALVVWAFIKVSPSEIFSLPAKVVEGGPKTWAALTGLVGFWATLALNIPDFTRFAKSQKDQQVGQFIGLPIPMALFSLVGIIGFSVSQILYGKAQLFPDALLAQIGSFAAGIGLLVILLANLTTNVAANLVSPSYDFSQVAPKYISFRTGGLIAAVIGLLFMPWKLLATSGDYLFVWLGGYGTLLGAIAGILLVDYYLIRKGQLNVDALYDTNGSYTYSSGWNLKALLAFAIGVLPCLPGYLAVAGIVPKESVPSFLIDLFSFGWFFSLFVAGVVYYISMSRQQKLRGVTA
;
A
#
# COMPACT_ATOMS: atom_id res chain seq x y z
N TRP A 1 20.71 -9.60 2.82
CA TRP A 1 22.03 -10.07 2.42
C TRP A 1 22.06 -11.57 2.10
N ASN A 2 21.35 -12.36 2.90
CA ASN A 2 21.29 -13.83 2.75
C ASN A 2 20.08 -14.32 1.93
N GLY A 3 19.37 -13.43 1.26
CA GLY A 3 18.23 -13.75 0.39
C GLY A 3 16.90 -13.96 1.11
N LEU A 4 15.87 -14.31 0.32
CA LEU A 4 14.48 -14.46 0.79
C LEU A 4 14.30 -15.51 1.89
N GLU A 5 15.11 -16.57 1.91
CA GLU A 5 15.00 -17.62 2.94
C GLU A 5 15.30 -17.09 4.35
N SER A 6 16.25 -16.16 4.48
CA SER A 6 16.52 -15.52 5.78
C SER A 6 15.40 -14.58 6.21
N ILE A 7 14.78 -13.90 5.26
CA ILE A 7 13.59 -13.07 5.52
C ILE A 7 12.46 -13.96 5.99
N ARG A 8 12.18 -15.07 5.31
CA ARG A 8 11.15 -16.04 5.69
C ARG A 8 11.37 -16.58 7.11
N LYS A 9 12.60 -16.93 7.48
CA LYS A 9 12.93 -17.41 8.84
C LYS A 9 12.67 -16.33 9.89
N LEU A 10 13.05 -15.10 9.60
CA LEU A 10 12.80 -13.96 10.48
C LEU A 10 11.30 -13.73 10.69
N GLU A 11 10.51 -13.78 9.64
CA GLU A 11 9.05 -13.61 9.68
C GLU A 11 8.36 -14.74 10.47
N VAL A 12 8.75 -15.98 10.24
CA VAL A 12 8.22 -17.16 10.97
C VAL A 12 8.50 -17.06 12.48
N PHE A 13 9.62 -16.48 12.87
CA PHE A 13 9.94 -16.23 14.27
C PHE A 13 9.18 -15.03 14.85
N ALA A 14 9.12 -13.93 14.09
CA ALA A 14 8.55 -12.69 14.57
C ALA A 14 7.03 -12.72 14.68
N ALA A 15 6.33 -13.40 13.76
CA ALA A 15 4.87 -13.38 13.71
C ALA A 15 4.19 -13.90 14.99
N PRO A 16 4.57 -15.07 15.56
CA PRO A 16 4.00 -15.51 16.83
C PRO A 16 4.25 -14.55 17.99
N LEU A 17 5.43 -13.93 18.02
CA LEU A 17 5.78 -12.97 19.07
C LEU A 17 4.92 -11.69 18.96
N MET A 18 4.71 -11.18 17.75
CA MET A 18 3.85 -10.03 17.51
C MET A 18 2.39 -10.31 17.86
N ILE A 19 1.89 -11.51 17.53
CA ILE A 19 0.54 -11.94 17.90
C ILE A 19 0.42 -12.01 19.43
N ALA A 20 1.38 -12.64 20.11
CA ALA A 20 1.38 -12.73 21.56
C ALA A 20 1.41 -11.37 22.24
N ALA A 21 2.22 -10.43 21.74
CA ALA A 21 2.28 -9.06 22.24
C ALA A 21 0.96 -8.29 22.01
N SER A 22 0.33 -8.49 20.86
CA SER A 22 -0.98 -7.88 20.54
C SER A 22 -2.08 -8.42 21.47
N VAL A 23 -2.11 -9.72 21.70
CA VAL A 23 -3.04 -10.35 22.65
C VAL A 23 -2.78 -9.84 24.06
N ALA A 24 -1.52 -9.77 24.50
CA ALA A 24 -1.16 -9.24 25.81
C ALA A 24 -1.62 -7.79 26.00
N LEU A 25 -1.48 -6.95 24.98
CA LEU A 25 -1.97 -5.56 24.99
C LEU A 25 -3.50 -5.51 25.14
N VAL A 26 -4.22 -6.33 24.39
CA VAL A 26 -5.70 -6.38 24.45
C VAL A 26 -6.18 -6.88 25.82
N VAL A 27 -5.55 -7.94 26.35
CA VAL A 27 -5.85 -8.45 27.70
C VAL A 27 -5.58 -7.39 28.76
N TRP A 28 -4.42 -6.72 28.68
CA TRP A 28 -4.11 -5.61 29.59
C TRP A 28 -5.16 -4.49 29.48
N ALA A 29 -5.56 -4.13 28.29
CA ALA A 29 -6.56 -3.11 28.04
C ALA A 29 -7.90 -3.45 28.69
N PHE A 30 -8.39 -4.69 28.53
CA PHE A 30 -9.67 -5.15 29.11
C PHE A 30 -9.63 -5.36 30.63
N ILE A 31 -8.44 -5.57 31.21
CA ILE A 31 -8.26 -5.57 32.67
C ILE A 31 -8.37 -4.15 33.23
N LYS A 32 -7.90 -3.15 32.49
CA LYS A 32 -7.87 -1.73 32.95
C LYS A 32 -9.16 -0.98 32.68
N VAL A 33 -9.85 -1.28 31.58
CA VAL A 33 -11.05 -0.58 31.12
C VAL A 33 -12.03 -1.62 30.59
N SER A 34 -13.31 -1.48 30.93
CA SER A 34 -14.33 -2.41 30.45
C SER A 34 -14.49 -2.34 28.93
N PRO A 35 -14.72 -3.47 28.23
CA PRO A 35 -14.97 -3.46 26.80
C PRO A 35 -16.12 -2.52 26.37
N SER A 36 -17.19 -2.47 27.18
CA SER A 36 -18.31 -1.57 26.92
C SER A 36 -17.91 -0.10 26.91
N GLU A 37 -17.03 0.30 27.82
CA GLU A 37 -16.52 1.67 27.91
C GLU A 37 -15.58 2.00 26.73
N ILE A 38 -14.72 1.08 26.34
CA ILE A 38 -13.81 1.23 25.19
C ILE A 38 -14.62 1.46 23.90
N PHE A 39 -15.65 0.66 23.66
CA PHE A 39 -16.44 0.73 22.42
C PHE A 39 -17.57 1.76 22.45
N SER A 40 -17.88 2.34 23.61
CA SER A 40 -18.85 3.43 23.74
C SER A 40 -18.25 4.83 23.61
N LEU A 41 -16.91 4.95 23.50
CA LEU A 41 -16.30 6.24 23.25
C LEU A 41 -16.89 6.87 21.97
N PRO A 42 -17.37 8.11 22.05
CA PRO A 42 -17.90 8.79 20.89
C PRO A 42 -16.79 8.89 19.84
N ALA A 43 -17.03 8.33 18.66
CA ALA A 43 -16.17 8.56 17.53
C ALA A 43 -16.07 10.08 17.35
N LYS A 44 -14.86 10.64 17.37
CA LYS A 44 -14.65 11.99 16.85
C LYS A 44 -14.95 11.88 15.36
N VAL A 45 -16.19 12.19 15.01
CA VAL A 45 -16.64 12.17 13.61
C VAL A 45 -15.75 13.16 12.88
N VAL A 46 -14.95 12.63 11.95
CA VAL A 46 -14.26 13.47 10.99
C VAL A 46 -15.36 14.04 10.12
N GLU A 47 -15.74 15.28 10.38
CA GLU A 47 -16.79 15.97 9.63
C GLU A 47 -16.49 15.91 8.13
N GLY A 48 -17.46 15.37 7.37
CA GLY A 48 -17.53 15.46 5.93
C GLY A 48 -17.07 14.21 5.16
N GLY A 49 -17.94 13.77 4.25
CA GLY A 49 -17.74 12.64 3.33
C GLY A 49 -16.40 12.62 2.58
N PRO A 50 -15.85 13.75 2.04
CA PRO A 50 -14.57 13.76 1.35
C PRO A 50 -13.39 13.30 2.22
N LYS A 51 -13.39 13.62 3.52
CA LYS A 51 -12.31 13.20 4.44
C LYS A 51 -12.26 11.70 4.66
N THR A 52 -13.43 11.04 4.74
CA THR A 52 -13.50 9.57 4.84
C THR A 52 -12.93 8.90 3.61
N TRP A 53 -13.26 9.41 2.42
CA TRP A 53 -12.74 8.88 1.18
C TRP A 53 -11.24 9.14 1.00
N ALA A 54 -10.75 10.30 1.42
CA ALA A 54 -9.32 10.60 1.44
C ALA A 54 -8.56 9.63 2.37
N ALA A 55 -9.11 9.32 3.55
CA ALA A 55 -8.54 8.32 4.44
C ALA A 55 -8.54 6.91 3.82
N LEU A 56 -9.64 6.50 3.16
CA LEU A 56 -9.69 5.23 2.43
C LEU A 56 -8.69 5.17 1.28
N THR A 57 -8.56 6.25 0.49
CA THR A 57 -7.54 6.34 -0.57
C THR A 57 -6.13 6.21 0.01
N GLY A 58 -5.84 6.85 1.13
CA GLY A 58 -4.56 6.73 1.82
C GLY A 58 -4.31 5.31 2.36
N LEU A 59 -5.31 4.68 2.97
CA LEU A 59 -5.21 3.29 3.46
C LEU A 59 -4.98 2.29 2.33
N VAL A 60 -5.68 2.44 1.20
CA VAL A 60 -5.41 1.63 0.02
C VAL A 60 -4.03 1.95 -0.54
N GLY A 61 -3.65 3.23 -0.58
CA GLY A 61 -2.33 3.69 -1.00
C GLY A 61 -1.19 3.04 -0.21
N PHE A 62 -1.38 2.77 1.08
CA PHE A 62 -0.41 2.08 1.92
C PHE A 62 -0.04 0.68 1.40
N TRP A 63 -0.99 -0.04 0.82
CA TRP A 63 -0.80 -1.39 0.26
C TRP A 63 -0.76 -1.43 -1.27
N ALA A 64 -0.92 -0.30 -1.92
CA ALA A 64 -1.14 -0.23 -3.37
C ALA A 64 0.01 -0.79 -4.21
N THR A 65 1.25 -0.74 -3.72
CA THR A 65 2.41 -1.37 -4.38
C THR A 65 2.23 -2.87 -4.57
N LEU A 66 1.56 -3.57 -3.65
CA LEU A 66 1.30 -5.00 -3.80
C LEU A 66 0.46 -5.34 -5.03
N ALA A 67 -0.35 -4.39 -5.53
CA ALA A 67 -1.05 -4.59 -6.80
C ALA A 67 -0.11 -4.81 -7.98
N LEU A 68 1.13 -4.29 -7.90
CA LEU A 68 2.15 -4.39 -8.94
C LEU A 68 3.12 -5.54 -8.70
N ASN A 69 3.57 -5.69 -7.47
CA ASN A 69 4.72 -6.54 -7.13
C ASN A 69 4.37 -7.79 -6.30
N ILE A 70 3.08 -8.08 -6.12
CA ILE A 70 2.67 -9.33 -5.46
C ILE A 70 3.27 -10.60 -6.11
N PRO A 71 3.53 -10.67 -7.43
CA PRO A 71 4.21 -11.80 -8.04
C PRO A 71 5.60 -12.10 -7.49
N ASP A 72 6.31 -11.11 -6.93
CA ASP A 72 7.61 -11.32 -6.29
C ASP A 72 7.53 -12.31 -5.12
N PHE A 73 6.39 -12.38 -4.49
CA PHE A 73 6.09 -13.28 -3.38
C PHE A 73 5.35 -14.54 -3.86
N THR A 74 4.35 -14.38 -4.70
CA THR A 74 3.44 -15.47 -5.07
C THR A 74 4.02 -16.45 -6.09
N ARG A 75 5.07 -16.09 -6.82
CA ARG A 75 5.79 -17.00 -7.73
C ARG A 75 6.35 -18.26 -7.07
N PHE A 76 6.47 -18.27 -5.74
CA PHE A 76 6.90 -19.44 -4.98
C PHE A 76 5.74 -20.30 -4.49
N ALA A 77 4.49 -19.92 -4.75
CA ALA A 77 3.33 -20.70 -4.37
C ALA A 77 3.23 -21.99 -5.19
N LYS A 78 2.76 -23.07 -4.57
CA LYS A 78 2.63 -24.37 -5.25
C LYS A 78 1.50 -24.40 -6.27
N SER A 79 0.45 -23.61 -6.05
CA SER A 79 -0.68 -23.51 -6.95
C SER A 79 -1.33 -22.12 -6.89
N GLN A 80 -2.13 -21.81 -7.91
CA GLN A 80 -2.94 -20.58 -7.96
C GLN A 80 -3.94 -20.50 -6.80
N LYS A 81 -4.49 -21.65 -6.39
CA LYS A 81 -5.40 -21.72 -5.25
C LYS A 81 -4.69 -21.41 -3.94
N ASP A 82 -3.49 -21.97 -3.73
CA ASP A 82 -2.72 -21.74 -2.50
C ASP A 82 -2.36 -20.25 -2.34
N GLN A 83 -1.95 -19.59 -3.41
CA GLN A 83 -1.63 -18.16 -3.35
C GLN A 83 -2.89 -17.30 -3.09
N GLN A 84 -4.03 -17.62 -3.71
CA GLN A 84 -5.28 -16.88 -3.47
C GLN A 84 -5.77 -17.02 -2.03
N VAL A 85 -5.80 -18.26 -1.52
CA VAL A 85 -6.18 -18.55 -0.11
C VAL A 85 -5.19 -17.91 0.85
N GLY A 86 -3.88 -18.04 0.56
CA GLY A 86 -2.83 -17.45 1.38
C GLY A 86 -2.93 -15.92 1.46
N GLN A 87 -3.18 -15.24 0.34
CA GLN A 87 -3.38 -13.79 0.34
C GLN A 87 -4.65 -13.38 1.10
N PHE A 88 -5.76 -14.09 0.89
CA PHE A 88 -7.03 -13.77 1.56
C PHE A 88 -6.92 -13.95 3.09
N ILE A 89 -6.29 -15.02 3.56
CA ILE A 89 -6.10 -15.25 4.99
C ILE A 89 -4.99 -14.36 5.55
N GLY A 90 -3.90 -14.17 4.79
CA GLY A 90 -2.68 -13.51 5.28
C GLY A 90 -2.70 -11.99 5.25
N LEU A 91 -3.61 -11.34 4.52
CA LEU A 91 -3.70 -9.88 4.43
C LEU A 91 -4.95 -9.31 5.09
N PRO A 92 -6.18 -9.53 4.60
CA PRO A 92 -7.37 -8.88 5.16
C PRO A 92 -7.62 -9.21 6.63
N ILE A 93 -7.46 -10.48 7.02
CA ILE A 93 -7.75 -10.92 8.38
C ILE A 93 -6.76 -10.33 9.39
N PRO A 94 -5.44 -10.48 9.25
CA PRO A 94 -4.49 -9.85 10.15
C PRO A 94 -4.61 -8.33 10.18
N MET A 95 -4.85 -7.67 9.03
CA MET A 95 -5.02 -6.23 8.97
C MET A 95 -6.23 -5.77 9.79
N ALA A 96 -7.37 -6.47 9.69
CA ALA A 96 -8.55 -6.16 10.49
C ALA A 96 -8.28 -6.35 11.99
N LEU A 97 -7.61 -7.44 12.37
CA LEU A 97 -7.26 -7.70 13.77
C LEU A 97 -6.29 -6.66 14.33
N PHE A 98 -5.22 -6.31 13.60
CA PHE A 98 -4.27 -5.29 14.03
C PHE A 98 -4.91 -3.90 14.10
N SER A 99 -5.81 -3.57 13.18
CA SER A 99 -6.58 -2.33 13.26
C SER A 99 -7.44 -2.28 14.52
N LEU A 100 -8.08 -3.39 14.88
CA LEU A 100 -8.85 -3.51 16.12
C LEU A 100 -7.96 -3.33 17.36
N VAL A 101 -6.78 -3.94 17.39
CA VAL A 101 -5.78 -3.74 18.47
C VAL A 101 -5.39 -2.26 18.57
N GLY A 102 -5.18 -1.60 17.45
CA GLY A 102 -4.88 -0.16 17.39
C GLY A 102 -6.02 0.69 17.95
N ILE A 103 -7.27 0.40 17.58
CA ILE A 103 -8.46 1.09 18.10
C ILE A 103 -8.58 0.90 19.61
N ILE A 104 -8.40 -0.31 20.12
CA ILE A 104 -8.44 -0.61 21.56
C ILE A 104 -7.35 0.18 22.29
N GLY A 105 -6.10 0.13 21.81
CA GLY A 105 -4.98 0.86 22.42
C GLY A 105 -5.22 2.37 22.45
N PHE A 106 -5.70 2.93 21.34
CA PHE A 106 -6.07 4.34 21.23
C PHE A 106 -7.17 4.72 22.24
N SER A 107 -8.26 3.94 22.29
CA SER A 107 -9.38 4.20 23.18
C SER A 107 -8.99 4.10 24.65
N VAL A 108 -8.24 3.06 25.02
CA VAL A 108 -7.76 2.89 26.41
C VAL A 108 -6.83 4.01 26.82
N SER A 109 -5.93 4.45 25.94
CA SER A 109 -5.05 5.59 26.24
C SER A 109 -5.83 6.88 26.45
N GLN A 110 -6.88 7.11 25.70
CA GLN A 110 -7.78 8.26 25.88
C GLN A 110 -8.50 8.21 27.23
N ILE A 111 -8.99 7.02 27.63
CA ILE A 111 -9.73 6.85 28.89
C ILE A 111 -8.80 6.98 30.10
N LEU A 112 -7.66 6.29 30.10
CA LEU A 112 -6.75 6.23 31.25
C LEU A 112 -5.92 7.51 31.43
N TYR A 113 -5.49 8.12 30.34
CA TYR A 113 -4.52 9.21 30.37
C TYR A 113 -5.08 10.54 29.84
N GLY A 114 -6.35 10.59 29.44
CA GLY A 114 -7.01 11.78 28.88
C GLY A 114 -6.50 12.22 27.52
N LYS A 115 -5.54 11.49 26.95
CA LYS A 115 -4.92 11.81 25.67
C LYS A 115 -4.75 10.53 24.85
N ALA A 116 -5.36 10.52 23.68
CA ALA A 116 -5.20 9.41 22.75
C ALA A 116 -3.77 9.31 22.22
N GLN A 117 -3.16 8.16 22.37
CA GLN A 117 -1.83 7.87 21.86
C GLN A 117 -1.95 7.19 20.50
N LEU A 118 -1.48 7.87 19.46
CA LEU A 118 -1.52 7.36 18.09
C LEU A 118 -0.48 6.26 17.83
N PHE A 119 0.63 6.32 18.57
CA PHE A 119 1.75 5.41 18.37
C PHE A 119 1.89 4.46 19.56
N PRO A 120 2.16 3.17 19.33
CA PRO A 120 2.27 2.17 20.39
C PRO A 120 3.39 2.47 21.41
N ASP A 121 4.51 3.06 20.97
CA ASP A 121 5.63 3.44 21.84
C ASP A 121 5.22 4.50 22.87
N ALA A 122 4.41 5.47 22.47
CA ALA A 122 3.88 6.48 23.38
C ALA A 122 2.92 5.87 24.44
N LEU A 123 2.15 4.85 24.09
CA LEU A 123 1.32 4.11 25.02
C LEU A 123 2.19 3.27 25.99
N LEU A 124 3.19 2.57 25.46
CA LEU A 124 4.10 1.74 26.27
C LEU A 124 4.85 2.57 27.32
N ALA A 125 5.23 3.80 26.99
CA ALA A 125 5.87 4.71 27.94
C ALA A 125 5.01 5.00 29.19
N GLN A 126 3.69 4.82 29.11
CA GLN A 126 2.75 5.02 30.21
C GLN A 126 2.52 3.75 31.06
N ILE A 127 2.86 2.57 30.54
CA ILE A 127 2.53 1.29 31.20
C ILE A 127 3.57 0.93 32.28
N GLY A 128 4.80 1.41 32.15
CA GLY A 128 5.89 1.17 33.10
C GLY A 128 7.18 0.68 32.42
N SER A 129 8.32 0.95 33.04
CA SER A 129 9.64 0.84 32.40
C SER A 129 9.97 -0.57 31.88
N PHE A 130 9.62 -1.63 32.61
CA PHE A 130 9.93 -3.00 32.19
C PHE A 130 9.06 -3.44 31.01
N ALA A 131 7.74 -3.22 31.11
CA ALA A 131 6.81 -3.53 30.03
C ALA A 131 7.10 -2.68 28.78
N ALA A 132 7.45 -1.41 28.98
CA ALA A 132 7.89 -0.53 27.91
C ALA A 132 9.13 -1.07 27.18
N GLY A 133 10.12 -1.56 27.90
CA GLY A 133 11.35 -2.13 27.31
C GLY A 133 11.05 -3.34 26.42
N ILE A 134 10.26 -4.30 26.91
CA ILE A 134 9.86 -5.48 26.13
C ILE A 134 9.01 -5.05 24.92
N GLY A 135 8.04 -4.17 25.13
CA GLY A 135 7.15 -3.69 24.05
C GLY A 135 7.92 -2.95 22.96
N LEU A 136 8.89 -2.14 23.30
CA LEU A 136 9.75 -1.46 22.31
C LEU A 136 10.61 -2.44 21.51
N LEU A 137 11.13 -3.50 22.13
CA LEU A 137 11.83 -4.56 21.39
C LEU A 137 10.91 -5.28 20.40
N VAL A 138 9.65 -5.55 20.77
CA VAL A 138 8.66 -6.15 19.87
C VAL A 138 8.33 -5.20 18.72
N ILE A 139 8.13 -3.90 19.00
CA ILE A 139 7.89 -2.88 17.97
C ILE A 139 9.09 -2.77 17.02
N LEU A 140 10.30 -2.77 17.56
CA LEU A 140 11.51 -2.74 16.74
C LEU A 140 11.59 -3.96 15.82
N LEU A 141 11.30 -5.14 16.33
CA LEU A 141 11.25 -6.38 15.54
C LEU A 141 10.16 -6.31 14.47
N ALA A 142 8.96 -5.86 14.83
CA ALA A 142 7.84 -5.69 13.89
C ALA A 142 8.19 -4.71 12.77
N ASN A 143 8.77 -3.55 13.10
CA ASN A 143 9.20 -2.59 12.09
C ASN A 143 10.30 -3.15 11.19
N LEU A 144 11.28 -3.85 11.75
CA LEU A 144 12.37 -4.46 10.97
C LEU A 144 11.83 -5.49 9.98
N THR A 145 11.01 -6.43 10.44
CA THR A 145 10.45 -7.50 9.60
C THR A 145 9.57 -6.93 8.51
N THR A 146 8.62 -6.08 8.86
CA THR A 146 7.71 -5.47 7.89
C THR A 146 8.44 -4.63 6.85
N ASN A 147 9.41 -3.81 7.26
CA ASN A 147 10.18 -2.99 6.30
C ASN A 147 11.05 -3.83 5.39
N VAL A 148 11.67 -4.88 5.90
CA VAL A 148 12.48 -5.76 5.04
C VAL A 148 11.59 -6.48 4.03
N ALA A 149 10.48 -7.06 4.46
CA ALA A 149 9.58 -7.78 3.56
C ALA A 149 8.87 -6.84 2.57
N ALA A 150 8.21 -5.79 3.06
CA ALA A 150 7.34 -4.96 2.24
C ALA A 150 8.09 -3.90 1.40
N ASN A 151 9.17 -3.33 1.95
CA ASN A 151 9.80 -2.15 1.36
C ASN A 151 11.19 -2.40 0.77
N LEU A 152 11.76 -3.59 0.94
CA LEU A 152 13.11 -3.88 0.43
C LEU A 152 13.13 -4.97 -0.63
N VAL A 153 12.30 -6.02 -0.49
CA VAL A 153 12.33 -7.18 -1.41
C VAL A 153 11.96 -6.78 -2.83
N SER A 154 10.78 -6.19 -3.03
CA SER A 154 10.32 -5.83 -4.38
C SER A 154 11.17 -4.76 -5.03
N PRO A 155 11.54 -3.64 -4.39
CA PRO A 155 12.48 -2.69 -4.99
C PRO A 155 13.83 -3.30 -5.34
N SER A 156 14.31 -4.29 -4.57
CA SER A 156 15.55 -5.01 -4.91
C SER A 156 15.42 -5.77 -6.23
N TYR A 157 14.26 -6.40 -6.48
CA TYR A 157 13.97 -7.05 -7.75
C TYR A 157 13.80 -6.03 -8.87
N ASP A 158 13.04 -4.95 -8.63
CA ASP A 158 12.78 -3.92 -9.62
C ASP A 158 14.10 -3.32 -10.16
N PHE A 159 14.99 -2.88 -9.26
CA PHE A 159 16.29 -2.36 -9.65
C PHE A 159 17.16 -3.41 -10.37
N SER A 160 17.12 -4.65 -9.92
CA SER A 160 17.89 -5.72 -10.58
C SER A 160 17.36 -6.06 -11.98
N GLN A 161 16.05 -5.89 -12.21
CA GLN A 161 15.44 -6.11 -13.52
C GLN A 161 15.71 -4.97 -14.52
N VAL A 162 15.86 -3.74 -14.03
CA VAL A 162 16.19 -2.58 -14.89
C VAL A 162 17.56 -2.75 -15.55
N ALA A 163 18.53 -3.27 -14.83
CA ALA A 163 19.88 -3.44 -15.36
C ALA A 163 20.55 -4.75 -14.84
N PRO A 164 20.06 -5.93 -15.26
CA PRO A 164 20.44 -7.22 -14.65
C PRO A 164 21.93 -7.58 -14.80
N LYS A 165 22.63 -6.97 -15.76
CA LYS A 165 24.07 -7.14 -15.93
C LYS A 165 24.90 -6.40 -14.88
N TYR A 166 24.36 -5.32 -14.29
CA TYR A 166 25.08 -4.40 -13.41
C TYR A 166 24.55 -4.37 -11.99
N ILE A 167 23.26 -4.63 -11.80
CA ILE A 167 22.58 -4.52 -10.52
C ILE A 167 22.12 -5.90 -10.06
N SER A 168 22.79 -6.43 -9.03
CA SER A 168 22.33 -7.63 -8.35
C SER A 168 21.17 -7.31 -7.40
N PHE A 169 20.43 -8.33 -6.94
CA PHE A 169 19.40 -8.17 -5.90
C PHE A 169 19.93 -7.43 -4.66
N ARG A 170 21.17 -7.73 -4.23
CA ARG A 170 21.80 -7.05 -3.07
C ARG A 170 22.07 -5.58 -3.34
N THR A 171 22.60 -5.28 -4.52
CA THR A 171 22.87 -3.89 -4.95
C THR A 171 21.55 -3.12 -5.09
N GLY A 172 20.51 -3.73 -5.66
CA GLY A 172 19.17 -3.15 -5.74
C GLY A 172 18.58 -2.81 -4.37
N GLY A 173 18.77 -3.71 -3.39
CA GLY A 173 18.36 -3.46 -2.01
C GLY A 173 19.12 -2.31 -1.34
N LEU A 174 20.42 -2.18 -1.58
CA LEU A 174 21.21 -1.03 -1.10
C LEU A 174 20.73 0.28 -1.74
N ILE A 175 20.49 0.29 -3.04
CA ILE A 175 19.95 1.45 -3.76
C ILE A 175 18.60 1.85 -3.14
N ALA A 176 17.68 0.90 -2.95
CA ALA A 176 16.39 1.14 -2.33
C ALA A 176 16.53 1.72 -0.91
N ALA A 177 17.42 1.17 -0.10
CA ALA A 177 17.66 1.65 1.26
C ALA A 177 18.21 3.09 1.28
N VAL A 178 19.17 3.41 0.42
CA VAL A 178 19.73 4.76 0.30
C VAL A 178 18.66 5.75 -0.16
N ILE A 179 17.88 5.41 -1.18
CA ILE A 179 16.76 6.25 -1.64
C ILE A 179 15.75 6.45 -0.51
N GLY A 180 15.39 5.39 0.22
CA GLY A 180 14.46 5.46 1.35
C GLY A 180 14.95 6.41 2.45
N LEU A 181 16.27 6.42 2.76
CA LEU A 181 16.86 7.36 3.71
C LEU A 181 16.83 8.81 3.20
N LEU A 182 17.08 9.03 1.91
CA LEU A 182 17.04 10.35 1.27
C LEU A 182 15.65 10.98 1.26
N PHE A 183 14.59 10.17 1.23
CA PHE A 183 13.21 10.66 1.38
C PHE A 183 12.88 11.18 2.78
N MET A 184 13.77 11.00 3.75
CA MET A 184 13.62 11.49 5.13
C MET A 184 12.23 11.17 5.73
N PRO A 185 11.83 9.88 5.81
CA PRO A 185 10.48 9.48 6.23
C PRO A 185 10.09 10.03 7.61
N TRP A 186 11.06 10.28 8.50
CA TRP A 186 10.82 10.92 9.81
C TRP A 186 10.25 12.34 9.69
N LYS A 187 10.53 13.06 8.60
CA LYS A 187 9.90 14.37 8.33
C LYS A 187 8.46 14.22 7.85
N LEU A 188 8.19 13.23 6.98
CA LEU A 188 6.84 12.94 6.50
C LEU A 188 5.93 12.46 7.64
N LEU A 189 6.47 11.71 8.60
CA LEU A 189 5.73 11.23 9.75
C LEU A 189 5.54 12.29 10.85
N ALA A 190 6.27 13.41 10.80
CA ALA A 190 6.13 14.49 11.77
C ALA A 190 4.71 15.07 11.79
N THR A 191 4.02 15.03 10.63
CA THR A 191 2.59 15.30 10.54
C THR A 191 1.89 14.07 9.94
N SER A 192 1.07 13.38 10.73
CA SER A 192 0.32 12.22 10.26
C SER A 192 -0.65 12.56 9.12
N GLY A 193 -1.14 13.80 9.07
CA GLY A 193 -1.99 14.31 8.00
C GLY A 193 -1.26 14.38 6.66
N ASP A 194 -0.05 14.91 6.63
CA ASP A 194 0.72 15.04 5.39
C ASP A 194 1.10 13.66 4.84
N TYR A 195 1.48 12.73 5.72
CA TYR A 195 1.77 11.37 5.29
C TYR A 195 0.54 10.68 4.71
N LEU A 196 -0.59 10.69 5.42
CA LEU A 196 -1.79 9.95 5.01
C LEU A 196 -2.49 10.61 3.81
N PHE A 197 -2.71 11.92 3.84
CA PHE A 197 -3.55 12.59 2.85
C PHE A 197 -2.75 13.10 1.65
N VAL A 198 -1.50 13.48 1.82
CA VAL A 198 -0.66 14.00 0.74
C VAL A 198 0.13 12.86 0.11
N TRP A 199 1.02 12.23 0.88
CA TRP A 199 1.92 11.21 0.34
C TRP A 199 1.16 9.95 -0.13
N LEU A 200 0.46 9.28 0.78
CA LEU A 200 -0.27 8.04 0.43
C LEU A 200 -1.43 8.31 -0.53
N GLY A 201 -2.12 9.43 -0.40
CA GLY A 201 -3.20 9.82 -1.33
C GLY A 201 -2.69 10.06 -2.74
N GLY A 202 -1.60 10.83 -2.90
CA GLY A 202 -0.96 11.08 -4.19
C GLY A 202 -0.40 9.82 -4.84
N TYR A 203 0.38 9.06 -4.07
CA TYR A 203 0.94 7.79 -4.49
C TYR A 203 -0.15 6.76 -4.85
N GLY A 204 -1.17 6.63 -4.01
CA GLY A 204 -2.32 5.77 -4.27
C GLY A 204 -3.01 6.12 -5.57
N THR A 205 -3.21 7.41 -5.86
CA THR A 205 -3.84 7.86 -7.13
C THR A 205 -3.05 7.39 -8.36
N LEU A 206 -1.72 7.46 -8.32
CA LEU A 206 -0.87 6.96 -9.42
C LEU A 206 -1.03 5.44 -9.59
N LEU A 207 -0.93 4.70 -8.49
CA LEU A 207 -0.99 3.24 -8.51
C LEU A 207 -2.39 2.71 -8.83
N GLY A 208 -3.44 3.46 -8.50
CA GLY A 208 -4.81 3.12 -8.90
C GLY A 208 -4.96 3.03 -10.42
N ALA A 209 -4.45 4.02 -11.15
CA ALA A 209 -4.48 4.01 -12.61
C ALA A 209 -3.73 2.80 -13.20
N ILE A 210 -2.56 2.48 -12.66
CA ILE A 210 -1.77 1.32 -13.10
C ILE A 210 -2.53 0.02 -12.80
N ALA A 211 -3.07 -0.13 -11.60
CA ALA A 211 -3.87 -1.30 -11.22
C ALA A 211 -5.09 -1.49 -12.14
N GLY A 212 -5.80 -0.41 -12.47
CA GLY A 212 -6.92 -0.45 -13.41
C GLY A 212 -6.52 -0.93 -14.81
N ILE A 213 -5.40 -0.45 -15.33
CA ILE A 213 -4.85 -0.89 -16.62
C ILE A 213 -4.48 -2.38 -16.57
N LEU A 214 -3.76 -2.82 -15.53
CA LEU A 214 -3.33 -4.21 -15.39
C LEU A 214 -4.51 -5.18 -15.26
N LEU A 215 -5.51 -4.84 -14.45
CA LEU A 215 -6.70 -5.67 -14.28
C LEU A 215 -7.47 -5.80 -15.59
N VAL A 216 -7.66 -4.69 -16.29
CA VAL A 216 -8.36 -4.71 -17.59
C VAL A 216 -7.55 -5.45 -18.64
N ASP A 217 -6.24 -5.24 -18.72
CA ASP A 217 -5.39 -5.96 -19.68
C ASP A 217 -5.49 -7.46 -19.47
N TYR A 218 -5.30 -7.91 -18.22
CA TYR A 218 -5.25 -9.32 -17.89
C TYR A 218 -6.62 -9.99 -18.04
N TYR A 219 -7.67 -9.45 -17.40
CA TYR A 219 -8.96 -10.13 -17.34
C TYR A 219 -9.85 -9.88 -18.57
N LEU A 220 -9.88 -8.65 -19.10
CA LEU A 220 -10.83 -8.28 -20.14
C LEU A 220 -10.23 -8.35 -21.55
N ILE A 221 -8.97 -7.96 -21.72
CA ILE A 221 -8.32 -7.96 -23.03
C ILE A 221 -7.71 -9.33 -23.33
N ARG A 222 -6.96 -9.90 -22.37
CA ARG A 222 -6.24 -11.18 -22.54
C ARG A 222 -6.98 -12.40 -22.01
N LYS A 223 -8.10 -12.19 -21.31
CA LYS A 223 -8.94 -13.27 -20.75
C LYS A 223 -8.15 -14.25 -19.86
N GLY A 224 -7.20 -13.73 -19.09
CA GLY A 224 -6.35 -14.51 -18.19
C GLY A 224 -5.22 -15.29 -18.86
N GLN A 225 -4.99 -15.11 -20.16
CA GLN A 225 -3.95 -15.80 -20.91
C GLN A 225 -2.79 -14.84 -21.25
N LEU A 226 -1.60 -15.17 -20.76
CA LEU A 226 -0.37 -14.47 -21.09
C LEU A 226 0.54 -15.39 -21.90
N ASN A 227 1.03 -14.89 -23.02
CA ASN A 227 2.12 -15.54 -23.74
C ASN A 227 3.44 -15.15 -23.10
N VAL A 228 3.95 -16.00 -22.19
CA VAL A 228 5.15 -15.70 -21.40
C VAL A 228 6.37 -15.57 -22.30
N ASP A 229 6.51 -16.39 -23.33
CA ASP A 229 7.66 -16.34 -24.24
C ASP A 229 7.71 -15.01 -25.00
N ALA A 230 6.55 -14.50 -25.41
CA ALA A 230 6.47 -13.21 -26.09
C ALA A 230 6.78 -12.00 -25.20
N LEU A 231 6.79 -12.13 -23.87
CA LEU A 231 7.23 -11.06 -22.95
C LEU A 231 8.74 -10.79 -23.07
N TYR A 232 9.52 -11.80 -23.47
CA TYR A 232 10.98 -11.72 -23.60
C TYR A 232 11.43 -11.58 -25.04
N ASP A 233 10.51 -11.59 -26.01
CA ASP A 233 10.81 -11.41 -27.43
C ASP A 233 10.69 -9.94 -27.81
N THR A 234 11.80 -9.34 -28.26
CA THR A 234 11.86 -7.96 -28.73
C THR A 234 11.01 -7.67 -29.96
N ASN A 235 10.63 -8.71 -30.72
CA ASN A 235 9.72 -8.65 -31.86
C ASN A 235 8.34 -9.22 -31.54
N GLY A 236 8.08 -9.58 -30.29
CA GLY A 236 6.86 -10.19 -29.83
C GLY A 236 5.67 -9.23 -29.76
N SER A 237 4.50 -9.79 -29.45
CA SER A 237 3.23 -9.06 -29.39
C SER A 237 3.19 -7.96 -28.31
N TYR A 238 4.13 -7.98 -27.34
CA TYR A 238 4.23 -7.02 -26.25
C TYR A 238 5.22 -5.87 -26.55
N THR A 239 5.85 -5.84 -27.70
CA THR A 239 6.81 -4.78 -28.06
C THR A 239 6.10 -3.43 -28.29
N TYR A 240 4.82 -3.45 -28.66
CA TYR A 240 3.99 -2.26 -28.91
C TYR A 240 4.69 -1.25 -29.86
N SER A 241 4.79 0.01 -29.45
CA SER A 241 5.47 1.08 -30.21
C SER A 241 6.88 1.26 -29.61
N SER A 242 7.86 0.51 -30.14
CA SER A 242 9.26 0.57 -29.67
C SER A 242 9.40 0.37 -28.15
N GLY A 243 8.68 -0.61 -27.59
CA GLY A 243 8.70 -0.92 -26.16
C GLY A 243 7.65 -0.16 -25.33
N TRP A 244 6.93 0.80 -25.91
CA TRP A 244 5.95 1.62 -25.18
C TRP A 244 4.50 1.31 -25.59
N ASN A 245 3.66 1.00 -24.61
CA ASN A 245 2.21 0.94 -24.82
C ASN A 245 1.60 2.34 -24.67
N LEU A 246 1.58 3.11 -25.77
CA LEU A 246 1.06 4.49 -25.79
C LEU A 246 -0.40 4.60 -25.32
N LYS A 247 -1.21 3.53 -25.50
CA LYS A 247 -2.59 3.50 -25.01
C LYS A 247 -2.67 3.35 -23.50
N ALA A 248 -1.77 2.59 -22.91
CA ALA A 248 -1.64 2.50 -21.46
C ALA A 248 -1.18 3.84 -20.87
N LEU A 249 -0.21 4.52 -21.52
CA LEU A 249 0.23 5.85 -21.09
C LEU A 249 -0.87 6.90 -21.20
N LEU A 250 -1.65 6.88 -22.28
CA LEU A 250 -2.81 7.76 -22.44
C LEU A 250 -3.87 7.49 -21.37
N ALA A 251 -4.20 6.22 -21.15
CA ALA A 251 -5.18 5.82 -20.13
C ALA A 251 -4.71 6.23 -18.72
N PHE A 252 -3.43 6.03 -18.40
CA PHE A 252 -2.82 6.49 -17.16
C PHE A 252 -2.95 8.02 -17.00
N ALA A 253 -2.57 8.78 -18.02
CA ALA A 253 -2.66 10.23 -17.97
C ALA A 253 -4.10 10.72 -17.76
N ILE A 254 -5.08 10.17 -18.48
CA ILE A 254 -6.50 10.52 -18.32
C ILE A 254 -7.04 10.14 -16.94
N GLY A 255 -6.56 9.04 -16.37
CA GLY A 255 -6.96 8.62 -15.03
C GLY A 255 -6.36 9.48 -13.90
N VAL A 256 -5.14 9.99 -14.09
CA VAL A 256 -4.39 10.69 -13.03
C VAL A 256 -4.54 12.21 -13.10
N LEU A 257 -4.42 12.81 -14.30
CA LEU A 257 -4.36 14.29 -14.45
C LEU A 257 -5.55 15.03 -13.85
N PRO A 258 -6.80 14.53 -13.88
CA PRO A 258 -7.91 15.19 -13.23
C PRO A 258 -7.77 15.34 -11.71
N CYS A 259 -7.03 14.44 -11.06
CA CYS A 259 -6.77 14.49 -9.61
C CYS A 259 -5.62 15.45 -9.25
N LEU A 260 -4.79 15.84 -10.21
CA LEU A 260 -3.58 16.64 -9.97
C LEU A 260 -3.87 18.00 -9.32
N PRO A 261 -4.87 18.79 -9.76
CA PRO A 261 -5.15 20.09 -9.11
C PRO A 261 -5.55 19.91 -7.64
N GLY A 262 -6.39 18.91 -7.32
CA GLY A 262 -6.77 18.58 -5.95
C GLY A 262 -5.57 18.16 -5.10
N TYR A 263 -4.68 17.33 -5.66
CA TYR A 263 -3.42 16.97 -5.01
C TYR A 263 -2.57 18.20 -4.67
N LEU A 264 -2.36 19.10 -5.63
CA LEU A 264 -1.53 20.31 -5.43
C LEU A 264 -2.12 21.24 -4.34
N ALA A 265 -3.45 21.33 -4.27
CA ALA A 265 -4.14 22.08 -3.22
C ALA A 265 -4.01 21.43 -1.84
N VAL A 266 -4.17 20.10 -1.74
CA VAL A 266 -4.04 19.36 -0.46
C VAL A 266 -2.59 19.36 0.01
N ALA A 267 -1.62 19.28 -0.92
CA ALA A 267 -0.19 19.38 -0.62
C ALA A 267 0.29 20.79 -0.24
N GLY A 268 -0.59 21.81 -0.32
CA GLY A 268 -0.24 23.18 -0.02
C GLY A 268 0.69 23.85 -1.04
N ILE A 269 0.83 23.25 -2.22
CA ILE A 269 1.64 23.79 -3.34
C ILE A 269 0.93 24.97 -4.01
N VAL A 270 -0.40 24.89 -4.09
CA VAL A 270 -1.28 25.97 -4.56
C VAL A 270 -2.31 26.32 -3.50
N PRO A 271 -2.79 27.58 -3.41
CA PRO A 271 -3.86 27.94 -2.49
C PRO A 271 -5.12 27.13 -2.77
N LYS A 272 -5.79 26.61 -1.71
CA LYS A 272 -7.01 25.81 -1.86
C LYS A 272 -8.13 26.57 -2.55
N GLU A 273 -8.19 27.87 -2.35
CA GLU A 273 -9.16 28.80 -2.92
C GLU A 273 -9.01 28.95 -4.44
N SER A 274 -7.84 28.64 -4.98
CA SER A 274 -7.56 28.69 -6.43
C SER A 274 -8.01 27.43 -7.17
N VAL A 275 -8.41 26.38 -6.44
CA VAL A 275 -8.82 25.10 -7.02
C VAL A 275 -10.30 24.86 -6.74
N PRO A 276 -11.13 24.58 -7.77
CA PRO A 276 -12.52 24.20 -7.57
C PRO A 276 -12.68 23.05 -6.59
N SER A 277 -13.62 23.17 -5.64
CA SER A 277 -13.81 22.18 -4.56
C SER A 277 -14.04 20.77 -5.09
N PHE A 278 -14.75 20.61 -6.21
CA PHE A 278 -15.00 19.30 -6.80
C PHE A 278 -13.70 18.58 -7.25
N LEU A 279 -12.62 19.29 -7.59
CA LEU A 279 -11.33 18.68 -7.93
C LEU A 279 -10.57 18.24 -6.66
N ILE A 280 -10.75 18.96 -5.56
CA ILE A 280 -10.23 18.54 -4.25
C ILE A 280 -10.98 17.29 -3.78
N ASP A 281 -12.30 17.27 -3.92
CA ASP A 281 -13.12 16.11 -3.62
C ASP A 281 -12.77 14.92 -4.53
N LEU A 282 -12.54 15.18 -5.82
CA LEU A 282 -12.11 14.15 -6.77
C LEU A 282 -10.79 13.49 -6.34
N PHE A 283 -9.81 14.29 -5.90
CA PHE A 283 -8.56 13.76 -5.37
C PHE A 283 -8.78 12.91 -4.12
N SER A 284 -9.77 13.23 -3.29
CA SER A 284 -10.13 12.40 -2.13
C SER A 284 -10.55 10.98 -2.52
N PHE A 285 -11.10 10.80 -3.72
CA PHE A 285 -11.38 9.49 -4.33
C PHE A 285 -10.26 8.98 -5.24
N GLY A 286 -9.10 9.57 -5.20
CA GLY A 286 -8.05 9.45 -6.20
C GLY A 286 -7.73 8.03 -6.64
N TRP A 287 -7.57 7.08 -5.71
CA TRP A 287 -7.35 5.67 -6.04
C TRP A 287 -8.50 5.09 -6.89
N PHE A 288 -9.73 5.22 -6.41
CA PHE A 288 -10.90 4.60 -7.04
C PHE A 288 -11.20 5.24 -8.39
N PHE A 289 -11.13 6.57 -8.46
CA PHE A 289 -11.32 7.32 -9.69
C PHE A 289 -10.28 6.93 -10.75
N SER A 290 -9.01 6.99 -10.41
CA SER A 290 -7.93 6.71 -11.36
C SER A 290 -7.94 5.26 -11.84
N LEU A 291 -8.22 4.30 -10.96
CA LEU A 291 -8.37 2.88 -11.30
C LEU A 291 -9.50 2.69 -12.33
N PHE A 292 -10.67 3.23 -12.04
CA PHE A 292 -11.83 3.05 -12.90
C PHE A 292 -11.65 3.76 -14.24
N VAL A 293 -11.26 5.03 -14.23
CA VAL A 293 -11.12 5.84 -15.46
C VAL A 293 -10.02 5.29 -16.34
N ALA A 294 -8.84 5.02 -15.79
CA ALA A 294 -7.74 4.45 -16.57
C ALA A 294 -8.10 3.08 -17.13
N GLY A 295 -8.76 2.22 -16.33
CA GLY A 295 -9.24 0.92 -16.79
C GLY A 295 -10.21 1.04 -17.96
N VAL A 296 -11.22 1.89 -17.86
CA VAL A 296 -12.21 2.11 -18.92
C VAL A 296 -11.56 2.66 -20.19
N VAL A 297 -10.73 3.70 -20.08
CA VAL A 297 -10.02 4.29 -21.22
C VAL A 297 -9.13 3.26 -21.92
N TYR A 298 -8.41 2.46 -21.12
CA TYR A 298 -7.56 1.41 -21.65
C TYR A 298 -8.38 0.32 -22.38
N TYR A 299 -9.48 -0.13 -21.78
CA TYR A 299 -10.38 -1.09 -22.40
C TYR A 299 -10.88 -0.63 -23.76
N ILE A 300 -11.43 0.59 -23.83
CA ILE A 300 -11.96 1.15 -25.07
C ILE A 300 -10.86 1.28 -26.13
N SER A 301 -9.68 1.74 -25.74
CA SER A 301 -8.55 1.94 -26.63
C SER A 301 -8.00 0.64 -27.20
N MET A 302 -7.90 -0.40 -26.36
CA MET A 302 -7.37 -1.71 -26.78
C MET A 302 -8.39 -2.56 -27.53
N SER A 303 -9.66 -2.57 -27.14
CA SER A 303 -10.72 -3.33 -27.84
C SER A 303 -10.91 -2.83 -29.27
N ARG A 304 -10.81 -1.51 -29.51
CA ARG A 304 -10.85 -0.96 -30.86
C ARG A 304 -9.68 -1.46 -31.71
N GLN A 305 -8.49 -1.59 -31.15
CA GLN A 305 -7.31 -2.10 -31.87
C GLN A 305 -7.43 -3.56 -32.25
N GLN A 306 -7.97 -4.39 -31.34
CA GLN A 306 -8.20 -5.82 -31.64
C GLN A 306 -9.19 -5.99 -32.79
N LYS A 307 -10.31 -5.25 -32.78
CA LYS A 307 -11.28 -5.23 -33.89
C LYS A 307 -10.65 -4.79 -35.21
N LEU A 308 -9.80 -3.77 -35.20
CA LEU A 308 -9.11 -3.28 -36.41
C LEU A 308 -8.07 -4.27 -36.96
N ARG A 309 -7.50 -5.11 -36.10
CA ARG A 309 -6.54 -6.16 -36.50
C ARG A 309 -7.21 -7.49 -36.88
N GLY A 310 -8.54 -7.57 -36.88
CA GLY A 310 -9.27 -8.78 -37.25
C GLY A 310 -9.14 -9.93 -36.24
N VAL A 311 -8.63 -9.68 -35.06
CA VAL A 311 -8.55 -10.64 -33.96
C VAL A 311 -9.92 -10.60 -33.26
N THR A 312 -10.88 -11.40 -33.75
CA THR A 312 -12.13 -11.61 -33.03
C THR A 312 -11.84 -12.32 -31.70
N ALA A 313 -12.45 -11.81 -30.64
CA ALA A 313 -12.37 -12.29 -29.28
C ALA A 313 -12.95 -13.70 -29.10
#